data_11d8c33a3d98f490c1916998bcba6e39
#
_entry.id   11d8c33a3d98f490c1916998bcba6e39
#
_cell.length_a   1.000
_cell.length_b   1.000
_cell.length_c   1.000
_cell.angle_alpha   90.00
_cell.angle_beta   90.00
_cell.angle_gamma   90.00
#
_symmetry.space_group_name_H-M   'P 1'
#
loop_
_entity.id
_entity.type
_entity.pdbx_description
1 polymer ?
#
loop_
_entity_poly.entity_id
_entity_poly.type
_entity_poly.pdbx_seq_one_letter_code
_entity_poly.pdbx_strand_id
1 'polypeptide(L)'
;MTSPGSPAVHRAARVLAELAANPHGVSVPELARRLGTAKSSVSDLVSTLLVEGAVTRDEQGTVRLGARIAEIARGFVGGTRLIEEFRRACARISELDGAAVVLAVLVGGDIAHVAVREGDRPLPLTLTPGMRLPAWSTATGIALLTELPDVVVDRLYRNEPAASPSGLIFDADRLLLARKACRTRGWASNEGVEEMTLAGTAAVIVVDGRPLAAVGVVRAQGSARHATDAAAIGRLAHELASRA
;
A
#
# COMPACT_ATOMS: atom_id res chain seq x y z
N MET A 1 -9.22 -23.19 -8.01
CA MET A 1 -9.54 -23.09 -6.57
C MET A 1 -8.28 -23.47 -5.82
N THR A 2 -7.50 -22.49 -5.38
CA THR A 2 -6.39 -22.73 -4.46
C THR A 2 -6.97 -23.12 -3.12
N SER A 3 -6.64 -24.32 -2.63
CA SER A 3 -6.98 -24.79 -1.29
C SER A 3 -6.63 -23.68 -0.28
N PRO A 4 -7.52 -23.26 0.62
CA PRO A 4 -7.14 -22.27 1.62
C PRO A 4 -6.01 -22.89 2.45
N GLY A 5 -4.87 -22.23 2.46
CA GLY A 5 -3.77 -22.55 3.36
C GLY A 5 -4.27 -22.64 4.81
N SER A 6 -3.40 -22.88 5.78
CA SER A 6 -3.79 -23.04 7.19
C SER A 6 -4.76 -21.95 7.65
N PRO A 7 -6.02 -22.29 8.03
CA PRO A 7 -7.00 -21.30 8.51
C PRO A 7 -6.52 -20.54 9.76
N ALA A 8 -5.64 -21.16 10.58
CA ALA A 8 -5.05 -20.52 11.74
C ALA A 8 -4.09 -19.39 11.32
N VAL A 9 -3.22 -19.64 10.35
CA VAL A 9 -2.29 -18.64 9.82
C VAL A 9 -3.05 -17.46 9.19
N HIS A 10 -4.09 -17.74 8.41
CA HIS A 10 -4.92 -16.70 7.83
C HIS A 10 -5.58 -15.82 8.91
N ARG A 11 -6.16 -16.44 9.94
CA ARG A 11 -6.77 -15.71 11.05
C ARG A 11 -5.75 -14.92 11.87
N ALA A 12 -4.55 -15.49 12.12
CA ALA A 12 -3.48 -14.79 12.82
C ALA A 12 -3.04 -13.54 12.06
N ALA A 13 -2.87 -13.63 10.74
CA ALA A 13 -2.55 -12.48 9.88
C ALA A 13 -3.65 -11.39 9.98
N ARG A 14 -4.93 -11.77 10.00
CA ARG A 14 -6.04 -10.82 10.18
C ARG A 14 -6.03 -10.15 11.56
N VAL A 15 -5.72 -10.90 12.64
CA VAL A 15 -5.55 -10.32 13.97
C VAL A 15 -4.46 -9.27 13.99
N LEU A 16 -3.29 -9.58 13.40
CA LEU A 16 -2.18 -8.63 13.33
C LEU A 16 -2.54 -7.39 12.49
N ALA A 17 -3.27 -7.55 11.40
CA ALA A 17 -3.74 -6.44 10.57
C ALA A 17 -4.71 -5.52 11.33
N GLU A 18 -5.66 -6.09 12.10
CA GLU A 18 -6.58 -5.32 12.95
C GLU A 18 -5.84 -4.53 14.03
N LEU A 19 -4.83 -5.13 14.65
CA LEU A 19 -4.00 -4.45 15.63
C LEU A 19 -3.14 -3.34 15.04
N ALA A 20 -2.64 -3.55 13.83
CA ALA A 20 -1.90 -2.51 13.08
C ALA A 20 -2.77 -1.28 12.78
N ALA A 21 -4.04 -1.49 12.43
CA ALA A 21 -5.01 -0.43 12.18
C ALA A 21 -5.47 0.28 13.47
N ASN A 22 -5.19 -0.29 14.65
CA ASN A 22 -5.62 0.23 15.96
C ASN A 22 -4.44 0.32 16.92
N PRO A 23 -3.56 1.33 16.82
CA PRO A 23 -2.33 1.44 17.62
C PRO A 23 -2.56 1.51 19.13
N HIS A 24 -3.74 1.99 19.55
CA HIS A 24 -4.12 2.02 20.96
C HIS A 24 -4.52 0.66 21.53
N GLY A 25 -4.58 -0.36 20.65
CA GLY A 25 -4.91 -1.72 21.01
C GLY A 25 -6.39 -2.05 20.95
N VAL A 26 -6.70 -3.35 20.98
CA VAL A 26 -8.07 -3.88 20.88
C VAL A 26 -8.23 -5.03 21.86
N SER A 27 -9.39 -5.14 22.54
CA SER A 27 -9.68 -6.27 23.40
C SER A 27 -9.99 -7.55 22.60
N VAL A 28 -9.75 -8.73 23.18
CA VAL A 28 -10.05 -10.02 22.53
C VAL A 28 -11.53 -10.14 22.12
N PRO A 29 -12.53 -9.74 22.93
CA PRO A 29 -13.92 -9.76 22.50
C PRO A 29 -14.19 -8.89 21.27
N GLU A 30 -13.58 -7.71 21.20
CA GLU A 30 -13.75 -6.79 20.10
C GLU A 30 -13.04 -7.31 18.81
N LEU A 31 -11.85 -7.89 18.94
CA LEU A 31 -11.19 -8.59 17.83
C LEU A 31 -12.07 -9.70 17.28
N ALA A 32 -12.67 -10.52 18.15
CA ALA A 32 -13.56 -11.60 17.75
C ALA A 32 -14.78 -11.08 16.97
N ARG A 33 -15.37 -10.00 17.43
CA ARG A 33 -16.51 -9.33 16.78
C ARG A 33 -16.13 -8.80 15.39
N ARG A 34 -15.02 -8.06 15.25
CA ARG A 34 -14.55 -7.49 13.99
C ARG A 34 -14.16 -8.56 12.98
N LEU A 35 -13.56 -9.65 13.44
CA LEU A 35 -13.12 -10.75 12.60
C LEU A 35 -14.23 -11.74 12.23
N GLY A 36 -15.42 -11.64 12.87
CA GLY A 36 -16.50 -12.60 12.69
C GLY A 36 -16.11 -14.01 13.14
N THR A 37 -15.28 -14.13 14.19
CA THR A 37 -14.67 -15.38 14.66
C THR A 37 -15.04 -15.63 16.13
N ALA A 38 -15.18 -16.89 16.54
CA ALA A 38 -15.47 -17.24 17.93
C ALA A 38 -14.39 -16.71 18.88
N LYS A 39 -14.81 -16.14 20.05
CA LYS A 39 -13.91 -15.56 21.05
C LYS A 39 -12.83 -16.53 21.52
N SER A 40 -13.16 -17.82 21.71
CA SER A 40 -12.19 -18.85 22.08
C SER A 40 -11.07 -18.97 21.03
N SER A 41 -11.43 -19.06 19.75
CA SER A 41 -10.45 -19.14 18.65
C SER A 41 -9.53 -17.93 18.58
N VAL A 42 -10.05 -16.71 18.80
CA VAL A 42 -9.22 -15.51 18.85
C VAL A 42 -8.35 -15.50 20.10
N SER A 43 -8.86 -15.96 21.24
CA SER A 43 -8.09 -16.08 22.48
C SER A 43 -6.89 -17.02 22.31
N ASP A 44 -7.08 -18.17 21.67
CA ASP A 44 -6.02 -19.15 21.42
C ASP A 44 -4.94 -18.57 20.48
N LEU A 45 -5.37 -17.87 19.41
CA LEU A 45 -4.45 -17.19 18.50
C LEU A 45 -3.65 -16.10 19.22
N VAL A 46 -4.31 -15.27 20.02
CA VAL A 46 -3.66 -14.20 20.78
C VAL A 46 -2.69 -14.79 21.82
N SER A 47 -3.03 -15.89 22.46
CA SER A 47 -2.13 -16.58 23.40
C SER A 47 -0.87 -17.08 22.70
N THR A 48 -1.00 -17.66 21.51
CA THR A 48 0.16 -18.08 20.69
C THR A 48 1.00 -16.87 20.27
N LEU A 49 0.37 -15.81 19.77
CA LEU A 49 1.06 -14.57 19.34
C LEU A 49 1.76 -13.86 20.52
N LEU A 50 1.25 -13.98 21.75
CA LEU A 50 1.90 -13.49 22.98
C LEU A 50 3.19 -14.26 23.26
N VAL A 51 3.15 -15.59 23.17
CA VAL A 51 4.35 -16.46 23.36
C VAL A 51 5.42 -16.11 22.33
N GLU A 52 5.03 -15.87 21.07
CA GLU A 52 5.93 -15.48 20.00
C GLU A 52 6.40 -14.01 20.09
N GLY A 53 5.89 -13.23 21.05
CA GLY A 53 6.21 -11.80 21.19
C GLY A 53 5.66 -10.91 20.05
N ALA A 54 4.79 -11.46 19.20
CA ALA A 54 4.18 -10.73 18.09
C ALA A 54 3.07 -9.77 18.55
N VAL A 55 2.49 -10.01 19.72
CA VAL A 55 1.56 -9.10 20.41
C VAL A 55 1.95 -8.97 21.87
N THR A 56 1.43 -7.92 22.52
CA THR A 56 1.49 -7.70 23.96
C THR A 56 0.08 -7.53 24.50
N ARG A 57 -0.12 -7.75 25.80
CA ARG A 57 -1.39 -7.53 26.49
C ARG A 57 -1.13 -6.75 27.75
N ASP A 58 -1.89 -5.68 27.99
CA ASP A 58 -1.83 -4.92 29.23
C ASP A 58 -2.71 -5.55 30.33
N GLU A 59 -2.66 -4.97 31.55
CA GLU A 59 -3.43 -5.42 32.71
C GLU A 59 -4.95 -5.32 32.50
N GLN A 60 -5.40 -4.42 31.63
CA GLN A 60 -6.79 -4.22 31.26
C GLN A 60 -7.25 -5.22 30.18
N GLY A 61 -6.34 -6.07 29.67
CA GLY A 61 -6.63 -7.08 28.66
C GLY A 61 -6.61 -6.56 27.23
N THR A 62 -6.12 -5.33 27.01
CA THR A 62 -5.97 -4.74 25.67
C THR A 62 -4.75 -5.33 24.97
N VAL A 63 -4.94 -5.82 23.76
CA VAL A 63 -3.90 -6.44 22.93
C VAL A 63 -3.35 -5.39 21.95
N ARG A 64 -2.03 -5.33 21.82
CA ARG A 64 -1.29 -4.47 20.87
C ARG A 64 -0.24 -5.28 20.13
N LEU A 65 0.28 -4.73 19.01
CA LEU A 65 1.45 -5.30 18.34
C LEU A 65 2.66 -5.31 19.29
N GLY A 66 3.40 -6.42 19.27
CA GLY A 66 4.62 -6.61 20.05
C GLY A 66 5.89 -6.30 19.25
N ALA A 67 7.02 -6.25 19.94
CA ALA A 67 8.32 -5.92 19.35
C ALA A 67 8.78 -6.88 18.25
N ARG A 68 8.34 -8.14 18.29
CA ARG A 68 8.65 -9.15 17.26
C ARG A 68 8.21 -8.71 15.86
N ILE A 69 7.13 -7.93 15.76
CA ILE A 69 6.68 -7.37 14.47
C ILE A 69 7.72 -6.41 13.88
N ALA A 70 8.37 -5.58 14.72
CA ALA A 70 9.43 -4.70 14.24
C ALA A 70 10.67 -5.48 13.76
N GLU A 71 11.01 -6.61 14.41
CA GLU A 71 12.10 -7.48 13.97
C GLU A 71 11.79 -8.12 12.60
N ILE A 72 10.56 -8.60 12.40
CA ILE A 72 10.10 -9.16 11.12
C ILE A 72 10.12 -8.08 10.05
N ALA A 73 9.58 -6.89 10.36
CA ALA A 73 9.56 -5.75 9.45
C ALA A 73 10.98 -5.30 9.08
N ARG A 74 11.95 -5.37 10.00
CA ARG A 74 13.36 -5.10 9.70
C ARG A 74 13.91 -6.03 8.62
N GLY A 75 13.54 -7.33 8.65
CA GLY A 75 13.91 -8.28 7.60
C GLY A 75 13.38 -7.87 6.22
N PHE A 76 12.16 -7.34 6.17
CA PHE A 76 11.58 -6.77 4.95
C PHE A 76 12.23 -5.43 4.58
N VAL A 77 12.35 -4.49 5.51
CA VAL A 77 12.91 -3.14 5.28
C VAL A 77 14.42 -3.19 5.00
N GLY A 78 15.18 -3.99 5.76
CA GLY A 78 16.62 -4.14 5.61
C GLY A 78 17.03 -5.10 4.48
N GLY A 79 16.12 -5.99 4.04
CA GLY A 79 16.33 -6.86 2.87
C GLY A 79 16.04 -6.15 1.54
N THR A 80 15.41 -5.01 1.56
CA THR A 80 15.11 -4.21 0.36
C THR A 80 16.02 -3.00 0.30
N ARG A 81 17.17 -3.15 -0.35
CA ARG A 81 18.06 -2.04 -0.77
C ARG A 81 17.25 -0.90 -1.41
N LEU A 82 16.13 -1.24 -2.05
CA LEU A 82 15.20 -0.33 -2.69
C LEU A 82 14.67 0.79 -1.74
N ILE A 83 14.33 0.48 -0.48
CA ILE A 83 13.82 1.48 0.47
C ILE A 83 14.91 2.48 0.88
N GLU A 84 16.15 2.00 1.08
CA GLU A 84 17.28 2.88 1.38
C GLU A 84 17.61 3.77 0.18
N GLU A 85 17.67 3.20 -1.02
CA GLU A 85 17.92 3.95 -2.25
C GLU A 85 16.80 4.95 -2.52
N PHE A 86 15.53 4.60 -2.27
CA PHE A 86 14.41 5.54 -2.35
C PHE A 86 14.62 6.76 -1.45
N ARG A 87 15.00 6.57 -0.19
CA ARG A 87 15.26 7.70 0.73
C ARG A 87 16.40 8.58 0.24
N ARG A 88 17.50 7.96 -0.23
CA ARG A 88 18.67 8.69 -0.75
C ARG A 88 18.34 9.45 -2.04
N ALA A 89 17.61 8.81 -2.96
CA ALA A 89 17.25 9.39 -4.25
C ALA A 89 16.26 10.55 -4.08
N CYS A 90 15.23 10.39 -3.23
CA CYS A 90 14.27 11.46 -2.93
C CYS A 90 14.92 12.75 -2.41
N ALA A 91 16.03 12.64 -1.67
CA ALA A 91 16.75 13.82 -1.15
C ALA A 91 17.48 14.63 -2.24
N ARG A 92 17.61 14.08 -3.46
CA ARG A 92 18.34 14.72 -4.58
C ARG A 92 17.45 15.31 -5.66
N ILE A 93 16.13 15.07 -5.60
CA ILE A 93 15.19 15.51 -6.63
C ILE A 93 14.40 16.70 -6.13
N SER A 94 14.91 17.89 -6.40
CA SER A 94 14.29 19.16 -5.97
C SER A 94 12.96 19.45 -6.68
N GLU A 95 12.73 18.92 -7.90
CA GLU A 95 11.48 19.10 -8.62
C GLU A 95 10.25 18.51 -7.88
N LEU A 96 10.50 17.59 -6.95
CA LEU A 96 9.47 16.98 -6.11
C LEU A 96 9.33 17.65 -4.74
N ASP A 97 10.07 18.73 -4.47
CA ASP A 97 9.96 19.46 -3.22
C ASP A 97 8.52 19.99 -3.03
N GLY A 98 8.07 19.98 -1.81
CA GLY A 98 6.70 20.34 -1.43
C GLY A 98 5.62 19.27 -1.74
N ALA A 99 5.97 18.16 -2.39
CA ALA A 99 5.07 17.03 -2.60
C ALA A 99 5.44 15.84 -1.72
N ALA A 100 4.47 15.03 -1.36
CA ALA A 100 4.77 13.71 -0.81
C ALA A 100 5.21 12.77 -1.93
N VAL A 101 6.21 11.92 -1.64
CA VAL A 101 6.66 10.86 -2.56
C VAL A 101 6.49 9.52 -1.86
N VAL A 102 5.89 8.58 -2.55
CA VAL A 102 5.57 7.26 -2.01
C VAL A 102 6.24 6.16 -2.84
N LEU A 103 6.69 5.11 -2.16
CA LEU A 103 7.09 3.84 -2.75
C LEU A 103 6.03 2.81 -2.38
N ALA A 104 5.42 2.14 -3.35
CA ALA A 104 4.33 1.21 -3.13
C ALA A 104 4.56 -0.12 -3.83
N VAL A 105 4.04 -1.19 -3.24
CA VAL A 105 4.01 -2.54 -3.82
C VAL A 105 2.58 -3.02 -3.96
N LEU A 106 2.32 -3.91 -4.91
CA LEU A 106 1.00 -4.51 -5.11
C LEU A 106 0.81 -5.68 -4.14
N VAL A 107 -0.33 -5.69 -3.45
CA VAL A 107 -0.72 -6.75 -2.51
C VAL A 107 -2.17 -7.16 -2.79
N GLY A 108 -2.36 -8.18 -3.64
CA GLY A 108 -3.69 -8.51 -4.15
C GLY A 108 -4.25 -7.39 -5.03
N GLY A 109 -5.45 -6.91 -4.74
CA GLY A 109 -6.09 -5.78 -5.41
C GLY A 109 -5.73 -4.40 -4.83
N ASP A 110 -4.88 -4.35 -3.80
CA ASP A 110 -4.45 -3.12 -3.13
C ASP A 110 -2.99 -2.79 -3.40
N ILE A 111 -2.60 -1.55 -3.15
CA ILE A 111 -1.21 -1.18 -2.91
C ILE A 111 -0.93 -1.10 -1.40
N ALA A 112 0.32 -1.36 -1.03
CA ALA A 112 0.83 -1.03 0.29
C ALA A 112 1.99 -0.04 0.14
N HIS A 113 1.94 1.08 0.86
CA HIS A 113 3.06 1.99 0.92
C HIS A 113 4.18 1.35 1.75
N VAL A 114 5.37 1.17 1.18
CA VAL A 114 6.54 0.61 1.89
C VAL A 114 7.52 1.68 2.34
N ALA A 115 7.49 2.85 1.70
CA ALA A 115 8.19 4.04 2.15
C ALA A 115 7.42 5.31 1.73
N VAL A 116 7.58 6.36 2.53
CA VAL A 116 6.99 7.67 2.29
C VAL A 116 8.06 8.73 2.61
N ARG A 117 8.22 9.70 1.72
CA ARG A 117 8.84 11.01 1.99
C ARG A 117 7.70 12.02 2.08
N GLU A 118 7.54 12.64 3.21
CA GLU A 118 6.56 13.72 3.37
C GLU A 118 6.95 14.94 2.54
N GLY A 119 5.95 15.69 2.09
CA GLY A 119 6.14 16.99 1.46
C GLY A 119 5.99 18.12 2.48
N ASP A 120 6.43 19.30 2.11
CA ASP A 120 6.32 20.51 2.96
C ASP A 120 4.90 21.05 3.03
N ARG A 121 4.01 20.60 2.13
CA ARG A 121 2.61 21.01 2.09
C ARG A 121 1.73 19.96 2.73
N PRO A 122 0.84 20.35 3.65
CA PRO A 122 -0.07 19.40 4.27
C PRO A 122 -1.00 18.78 3.21
N LEU A 123 -1.21 17.48 3.33
CA LEU A 123 -2.20 16.74 2.56
C LEU A 123 -3.43 16.48 3.43
N PRO A 124 -4.63 16.36 2.84
CA PRO A 124 -5.84 16.02 3.60
C PRO A 124 -5.81 14.59 4.17
N LEU A 125 -4.86 13.78 3.75
CA LEU A 125 -4.64 12.43 4.24
C LEU A 125 -3.16 12.26 4.60
N THR A 126 -2.87 11.76 5.80
CA THR A 126 -1.51 11.39 6.21
C THR A 126 -1.11 10.07 5.56
N LEU A 127 -0.10 10.12 4.72
CA LEU A 127 0.46 8.94 4.06
C LEU A 127 1.51 8.31 4.98
N THR A 128 1.37 7.03 5.29
CA THR A 128 2.31 6.31 6.16
C THR A 128 2.76 4.98 5.55
N PRO A 129 3.97 4.52 5.86
CA PRO A 129 4.36 3.14 5.57
C PRO A 129 3.39 2.15 6.20
N GLY A 130 3.05 1.08 5.48
CA GLY A 130 2.03 0.10 5.88
C GLY A 130 0.60 0.46 5.46
N MET A 131 0.32 1.70 5.08
CA MET A 131 -1.00 2.11 4.59
C MET A 131 -1.36 1.33 3.32
N ARG A 132 -2.59 0.81 3.29
CA ARG A 132 -3.14 0.11 2.12
C ARG A 132 -4.26 0.93 1.51
N LEU A 133 -4.27 0.96 0.18
CA LEU A 133 -5.30 1.63 -0.63
C LEU A 133 -5.65 0.73 -1.83
N PRO A 134 -6.89 0.75 -2.33
CA PRO A 134 -7.26 0.03 -3.54
C PRO A 134 -6.39 0.47 -4.71
N ALA A 135 -5.74 -0.49 -5.40
CA ALA A 135 -4.79 -0.16 -6.45
C ALA A 135 -5.45 0.58 -7.63
N TRP A 136 -6.71 0.28 -7.92
CA TRP A 136 -7.45 0.92 -9.00
C TRP A 136 -7.70 2.43 -8.79
N SER A 137 -7.64 2.92 -7.54
CA SER A 137 -7.93 4.31 -7.20
C SER A 137 -6.67 5.19 -7.05
N THR A 138 -5.48 4.61 -7.14
CA THR A 138 -4.22 5.32 -6.92
C THR A 138 -3.32 5.30 -8.16
N ALA A 139 -2.53 6.35 -8.38
CA ALA A 139 -1.59 6.40 -9.50
C ALA A 139 -0.56 5.25 -9.44
N THR A 140 0.01 4.97 -8.24
CA THR A 140 0.95 3.85 -8.04
C THR A 140 0.31 2.51 -8.33
N GLY A 141 -0.94 2.33 -7.93
CA GLY A 141 -1.69 1.11 -8.19
C GLY A 141 -2.04 0.93 -9.66
N ILE A 142 -2.52 1.99 -10.35
CA ILE A 142 -2.79 1.97 -11.79
C ILE A 142 -1.51 1.62 -12.55
N ALA A 143 -0.36 2.19 -12.17
CA ALA A 143 0.94 1.88 -12.77
C ALA A 143 1.25 0.38 -12.62
N LEU A 144 1.18 -0.18 -11.42
CA LEU A 144 1.45 -1.60 -11.15
C LEU A 144 0.45 -2.54 -11.84
N LEU A 145 -0.85 -2.19 -11.83
CA LEU A 145 -1.88 -2.96 -12.53
C LEU A 145 -1.68 -2.95 -14.04
N THR A 146 -1.03 -1.91 -14.58
CA THR A 146 -0.73 -1.81 -16.02
C THR A 146 0.24 -2.88 -16.49
N GLU A 147 1.13 -3.34 -15.63
CA GLU A 147 2.10 -4.40 -15.89
C GLU A 147 1.49 -5.81 -15.85
N LEU A 148 0.27 -5.94 -15.33
CA LEU A 148 -0.42 -7.23 -15.27
C LEU A 148 -1.25 -7.50 -16.53
N PRO A 149 -1.39 -8.77 -16.94
CA PRO A 149 -2.35 -9.16 -17.96
C PRO A 149 -3.80 -8.80 -17.56
N ASP A 150 -4.63 -8.41 -18.52
CA ASP A 150 -6.01 -7.99 -18.26
C ASP A 150 -6.82 -9.06 -17.51
N VAL A 151 -6.64 -10.35 -17.88
CA VAL A 151 -7.30 -11.49 -17.20
C VAL A 151 -6.94 -11.58 -15.71
N VAL A 152 -5.74 -11.15 -15.33
CA VAL A 152 -5.31 -11.13 -13.91
C VAL A 152 -6.01 -9.98 -13.19
N VAL A 153 -6.05 -8.80 -13.80
CA VAL A 153 -6.74 -7.62 -13.24
C VAL A 153 -8.23 -7.88 -13.07
N ASP A 154 -8.89 -8.46 -14.09
CA ASP A 154 -10.31 -8.84 -14.00
C ASP A 154 -10.57 -9.83 -12.86
N ARG A 155 -9.63 -10.75 -12.61
CA ARG A 155 -9.76 -11.71 -11.50
C ARG A 155 -9.63 -11.02 -10.13
N LEU A 156 -8.75 -10.02 -10.00
CA LEU A 156 -8.56 -9.28 -8.76
C LEU A 156 -9.84 -8.56 -8.31
N TYR A 157 -10.62 -8.04 -9.26
CA TYR A 157 -11.79 -7.20 -8.96
C TYR A 157 -13.15 -7.83 -9.29
N ARG A 158 -13.18 -9.10 -9.69
CA ARG A 158 -14.41 -9.80 -10.11
C ARG A 158 -15.49 -9.87 -9.02
N ASN A 159 -15.10 -9.96 -7.76
CA ASN A 159 -16.00 -10.20 -6.62
C ASN A 159 -16.02 -9.03 -5.62
N GLU A 160 -15.39 -7.92 -5.94
CA GLU A 160 -15.29 -6.81 -5.00
C GLU A 160 -15.74 -5.50 -5.63
N PRO A 161 -16.89 -4.97 -5.22
CA PRO A 161 -17.07 -3.53 -5.25
C PRO A 161 -16.25 -2.95 -4.09
N ALA A 162 -14.92 -2.92 -4.23
CA ALA A 162 -14.07 -2.29 -3.25
C ALA A 162 -14.31 -0.79 -3.33
N ALA A 163 -15.12 -0.26 -2.41
CA ALA A 163 -15.16 1.17 -2.18
C ALA A 163 -13.79 1.60 -1.65
N SER A 164 -13.23 2.69 -2.20
CA SER A 164 -12.04 3.30 -1.62
C SER A 164 -12.36 3.89 -0.23
N PRO A 165 -11.37 4.20 0.61
CA PRO A 165 -11.59 4.90 1.88
C PRO A 165 -12.34 6.23 1.72
N SER A 166 -12.31 6.85 0.53
CA SER A 166 -13.08 8.05 0.18
C SER A 166 -14.50 7.78 -0.33
N GLY A 167 -14.96 6.51 -0.32
CA GLY A 167 -16.30 6.13 -0.79
C GLY A 167 -16.42 5.95 -2.30
N LEU A 168 -15.33 6.03 -3.06
CA LEU A 168 -15.34 5.78 -4.50
C LEU A 168 -15.67 4.32 -4.80
N ILE A 169 -16.55 4.11 -5.76
CA ILE A 169 -16.94 2.79 -6.25
C ILE A 169 -15.99 2.39 -7.40
N PHE A 170 -15.60 1.12 -7.43
CA PHE A 170 -14.80 0.56 -8.52
C PHE A 170 -15.52 0.67 -9.86
N ASP A 171 -14.80 1.17 -10.86
CA ASP A 171 -15.24 1.29 -12.25
C ASP A 171 -14.21 0.61 -13.16
N ALA A 172 -14.60 -0.52 -13.76
CA ALA A 172 -13.75 -1.32 -14.63
C ALA A 172 -13.34 -0.61 -15.92
N ASP A 173 -14.27 0.13 -16.54
CA ASP A 173 -14.02 0.84 -17.80
C ASP A 173 -13.02 1.98 -17.55
N ARG A 174 -13.18 2.69 -16.46
CA ARG A 174 -12.25 3.73 -16.04
C ARG A 174 -10.85 3.19 -15.79
N LEU A 175 -10.74 2.08 -15.06
CA LEU A 175 -9.44 1.42 -14.84
C LEU A 175 -8.81 0.99 -16.17
N LEU A 176 -9.59 0.43 -17.09
CA LEU A 176 -9.11 0.04 -18.41
C LEU A 176 -8.56 1.24 -19.20
N LEU A 177 -9.28 2.37 -19.21
CA LEU A 177 -8.83 3.60 -19.85
C LEU A 177 -7.56 4.16 -19.22
N ALA A 178 -7.48 4.18 -17.88
CA ALA A 178 -6.29 4.65 -17.16
C ALA A 178 -5.07 3.77 -17.45
N ARG A 179 -5.22 2.45 -17.52
CA ARG A 179 -4.14 1.52 -17.89
C ARG A 179 -3.70 1.69 -19.35
N LYS A 180 -4.63 1.88 -20.28
CA LYS A 180 -4.30 2.18 -21.68
C LYS A 180 -3.50 3.49 -21.79
N ALA A 181 -3.93 4.54 -21.13
CA ALA A 181 -3.22 5.81 -21.09
C ALA A 181 -1.81 5.65 -20.46
N CYS A 182 -1.68 4.87 -19.37
CA CYS A 182 -0.39 4.58 -18.76
C CYS A 182 0.56 3.84 -19.70
N ARG A 183 0.09 2.82 -20.44
CA ARG A 183 0.91 2.12 -21.45
C ARG A 183 1.42 3.03 -22.54
N THR A 184 0.60 4.00 -22.97
CA THR A 184 0.96 4.91 -24.07
C THR A 184 2.00 5.95 -23.64
N ARG A 185 1.86 6.51 -22.44
CA ARG A 185 2.68 7.64 -21.97
C ARG A 185 3.82 7.24 -21.02
N GLY A 186 3.85 5.98 -20.53
CA GLY A 186 4.88 5.46 -19.64
C GLY A 186 4.72 5.84 -18.16
N TRP A 187 3.61 6.48 -17.78
CA TRP A 187 3.30 6.87 -16.40
C TRP A 187 1.79 6.86 -16.15
N ALA A 188 1.40 6.67 -14.93
CA ALA A 188 0.01 6.66 -14.48
C ALA A 188 -0.35 7.94 -13.72
N SER A 189 -1.63 8.32 -13.79
CA SER A 189 -2.25 9.29 -12.89
C SER A 189 -3.59 8.76 -12.42
N ASN A 190 -4.07 9.30 -11.32
CA ASN A 190 -5.44 9.11 -10.87
C ASN A 190 -6.35 10.28 -11.26
N GLU A 191 -6.04 10.98 -12.36
CA GLU A 191 -6.91 12.01 -12.94
C GLU A 191 -8.30 11.47 -13.22
N GLY A 192 -9.28 12.35 -13.05
CA GLY A 192 -10.69 12.01 -13.26
C GLY A 192 -11.32 11.28 -12.06
N VAL A 193 -10.60 11.06 -10.95
CA VAL A 193 -11.19 10.68 -9.67
C VAL A 193 -11.54 11.98 -8.93
N GLU A 194 -12.59 12.68 -9.43
CA GLU A 194 -12.98 14.03 -8.98
C GLU A 194 -13.25 14.13 -7.49
N GLU A 195 -13.65 13.03 -6.87
CA GLU A 195 -13.94 12.96 -5.43
C GLU A 195 -12.69 12.73 -4.57
N MET A 196 -11.51 12.47 -5.20
CA MET A 196 -10.27 12.39 -4.44
C MET A 196 -9.67 13.78 -4.26
N THR A 197 -9.44 14.13 -3.01
CA THR A 197 -8.75 15.38 -2.64
C THR A 197 -7.25 15.35 -2.95
N LEU A 198 -6.75 14.22 -3.48
CA LEU A 198 -5.37 13.97 -3.83
C LEU A 198 -5.20 13.64 -5.31
N ALA A 199 -4.20 14.24 -5.91
CA ALA A 199 -3.74 13.93 -7.27
C ALA A 199 -2.38 13.23 -7.22
N GLY A 200 -2.25 12.13 -7.94
CA GLY A 200 -1.02 11.33 -8.01
C GLY A 200 -0.49 11.18 -9.42
N THR A 201 0.83 11.09 -9.54
CA THR A 201 1.55 10.69 -10.76
C THR A 201 2.56 9.62 -10.38
N ALA A 202 2.63 8.51 -11.11
CA ALA A 202 3.47 7.38 -10.74
C ALA A 202 4.09 6.67 -11.95
N ALA A 203 5.25 6.06 -11.71
CA ALA A 203 5.92 5.17 -12.65
C ALA A 203 6.31 3.86 -11.96
N VAL A 204 6.37 2.78 -12.75
CA VAL A 204 6.78 1.45 -12.25
C VAL A 204 8.29 1.36 -12.20
N ILE A 205 8.80 0.70 -11.17
CA ILE A 205 10.19 0.28 -11.04
C ILE A 205 10.27 -1.17 -11.55
N VAL A 206 10.92 -1.36 -12.70
CA VAL A 206 11.09 -2.67 -13.34
C VAL A 206 12.53 -3.12 -13.16
N VAL A 207 12.73 -4.30 -12.57
CA VAL A 207 14.06 -4.94 -12.39
C VAL A 207 14.02 -6.30 -13.09
N ASP A 208 14.99 -6.56 -13.93
CA ASP A 208 15.08 -7.80 -14.72
C ASP A 208 13.80 -8.14 -15.49
N GLY A 209 13.14 -7.11 -16.04
CA GLY A 209 11.88 -7.24 -16.80
C GLY A 209 10.65 -7.54 -15.95
N ARG A 210 10.75 -7.44 -14.61
CA ARG A 210 9.63 -7.68 -13.68
C ARG A 210 9.27 -6.41 -12.91
N PRO A 211 7.99 -6.08 -12.77
CA PRO A 211 7.55 -4.97 -11.93
C PRO A 211 7.82 -5.33 -10.46
N LEU A 212 8.66 -4.53 -9.81
CA LEU A 212 9.03 -4.70 -8.40
C LEU A 212 8.17 -3.84 -7.48
N ALA A 213 8.02 -2.57 -7.84
CA ALA A 213 7.31 -1.56 -7.06
C ALA A 213 6.85 -0.42 -7.99
N ALA A 214 6.10 0.54 -7.47
CA ALA A 214 5.87 1.82 -8.13
C ALA A 214 6.30 2.96 -7.22
N VAL A 215 6.87 4.00 -7.81
CA VAL A 215 7.14 5.27 -7.13
C VAL A 215 6.17 6.32 -7.64
N GLY A 216 5.61 7.12 -6.74
CA GLY A 216 4.62 8.14 -7.10
C GLY A 216 4.79 9.41 -6.29
N VAL A 217 4.44 10.52 -6.91
CA VAL A 217 4.27 11.82 -6.25
C VAL A 217 2.79 12.03 -5.95
N VAL A 218 2.50 12.58 -4.78
CA VAL A 218 1.15 12.88 -4.31
C VAL A 218 1.07 14.35 -3.92
N ARG A 219 0.06 15.03 -4.45
CA ARG A 219 -0.24 16.44 -4.20
C ARG A 219 -1.71 16.61 -3.83
N ALA A 220 -2.07 17.74 -3.24
CA ALA A 220 -3.46 18.14 -3.14
C ALA A 220 -4.04 18.36 -4.54
N GLN A 221 -5.31 18.01 -4.75
CA GLN A 221 -6.01 18.25 -5.99
C GLN A 221 -5.96 19.75 -6.35
N GLY A 222 -5.83 20.06 -7.64
CA GLY A 222 -5.64 21.44 -8.12
C GLY A 222 -4.19 21.95 -8.09
N SER A 223 -3.27 21.25 -7.41
CA SER A 223 -1.84 21.54 -7.47
C SER A 223 -1.04 20.50 -8.25
N ALA A 224 -1.72 19.60 -8.96
CA ALA A 224 -1.10 18.57 -9.79
C ALA A 224 -0.32 19.18 -10.96
N ARG A 225 0.87 18.64 -11.22
CA ARG A 225 1.77 19.02 -12.31
C ARG A 225 2.19 17.77 -13.07
N HIS A 226 1.21 17.00 -13.56
CA HIS A 226 1.42 15.64 -14.05
C HIS A 226 2.57 15.48 -15.02
N ALA A 227 2.73 16.40 -15.99
CA ALA A 227 3.82 16.30 -16.97
C ALA A 227 5.21 16.50 -16.32
N THR A 228 5.34 17.50 -15.45
CA THR A 228 6.59 17.78 -14.73
C THR A 228 6.90 16.67 -13.71
N ASP A 229 5.88 16.27 -12.96
CA ASP A 229 5.98 15.20 -11.97
C ASP A 229 6.33 13.87 -12.66
N ALA A 230 5.75 13.56 -13.84
CA ALA A 230 6.05 12.36 -14.60
C ALA A 230 7.51 12.27 -15.04
N ALA A 231 8.09 13.37 -15.48
CA ALA A 231 9.51 13.40 -15.86
C ALA A 231 10.42 13.13 -14.64
N ALA A 232 10.14 13.75 -13.49
CA ALA A 232 10.89 13.57 -12.27
C ALA A 232 10.73 12.12 -11.70
N ILE A 233 9.50 11.61 -11.67
CA ILE A 233 9.19 10.26 -11.20
C ILE A 233 9.77 9.20 -12.14
N GLY A 234 9.76 9.42 -13.46
CA GLY A 234 10.39 8.52 -14.42
C GLY A 234 11.91 8.38 -14.18
N ARG A 235 12.60 9.50 -13.94
CA ARG A 235 14.03 9.47 -13.58
C ARG A 235 14.25 8.73 -12.25
N LEU A 236 13.41 9.00 -11.25
CA LEU A 236 13.50 8.33 -9.95
C LEU A 236 13.27 6.82 -10.07
N ALA A 237 12.25 6.40 -10.84
CA ALA A 237 11.99 4.98 -11.07
C ALA A 237 13.17 4.28 -11.76
N HIS A 238 13.76 4.91 -12.77
CA HIS A 238 14.94 4.39 -13.47
C HIS A 238 16.17 4.29 -12.54
N GLU A 239 16.44 5.32 -11.74
CA GLU A 239 17.54 5.28 -10.76
C GLU A 239 17.34 4.16 -9.74
N LEU A 240 16.12 3.99 -9.23
CA LEU A 240 15.80 2.93 -8.27
C LEU A 240 15.94 1.54 -8.90
N ALA A 241 15.51 1.36 -10.16
CA ALA A 241 15.65 0.10 -10.88
C ALA A 241 17.10 -0.32 -11.06
N SER A 242 17.99 0.65 -11.32
CA SER A 242 19.43 0.37 -11.54
C SER A 242 20.19 0.04 -10.24
N ARG A 243 19.59 0.24 -9.06
CA ARG A 243 20.20 0.07 -7.75
C ARG A 243 19.52 -0.97 -6.85
N ALA A 244 18.40 -1.55 -7.32
CA ALA A 244 17.58 -2.52 -6.58
C ALA A 244 18.19 -3.91 -6.43
#